data_36fe5a749a84e6cbc3116a5d9137af5f
#
_entry.id   36fe5a749a84e6cbc3116a5d9137af5f
#
_cell.length_a   1.000
_cell.length_b   1.000
_cell.length_c   1.000
_cell.angle_alpha   90.00
_cell.angle_beta   90.00
_cell.angle_gamma   90.00
#
_symmetry.space_group_name_H-M   'P 1'
#
loop_
_entity.id
_entity.type
_entity.pdbx_description
1 polymer ?
#
loop_
_entity_poly.entity_id
_entity_poly.type
_entity_poly.pdbx_seq_one_letter_code
_entity_poly.pdbx_strand_id
1 'polypeptide(L)'
;MSNADFIPIKTHRLVIDEFNVSDYARLREIAFNINHNADVRGAEGYCPFYTFQVDKDTPQRDNVIRQKVSEFLIKAERERRQEPRSTYRMAVRLADGNLVGNVTIDMLPFEENGKKIYGDLGYFIDPNYGEHGYATEAVRGLVHHFFKKYQKLDITAHPANKFSRKLIERIGGTQVGYNEASHYGHGEPRAVFEVHREDFYRTCAFNQKMPGLLVALLNRQKVD
;
A
#
# COMPACT_ATOMS: atom_id res chain seq x y z
N MET A 1 -10.83 2.47 21.52
CA MET A 1 -11.84 2.44 20.44
C MET A 1 -12.11 0.98 20.20
N SER A 2 -13.35 0.53 20.38
CA SER A 2 -13.74 -0.85 20.10
C SER A 2 -13.38 -1.23 18.66
N ASN A 3 -13.06 -2.51 18.41
CA ASN A 3 -12.92 -3.13 17.09
C ASN A 3 -14.21 -2.95 16.29
N ALA A 4 -14.57 -1.71 15.96
CA ALA A 4 -15.59 -1.46 14.96
C ALA A 4 -15.04 -2.03 13.66
N ASP A 5 -15.72 -3.03 13.11
CA ASP A 5 -15.38 -3.64 11.84
C ASP A 5 -15.00 -2.55 10.85
N PHE A 6 -13.84 -2.72 10.19
CA PHE A 6 -13.40 -1.77 9.20
C PHE A 6 -14.46 -1.67 8.10
N ILE A 7 -15.05 -0.48 7.94
CA ILE A 7 -16.04 -0.26 6.88
C ILE A 7 -15.30 -0.29 5.54
N PRO A 8 -15.67 -1.18 4.60
CA PRO A 8 -15.01 -1.26 3.30
C PRO A 8 -14.98 0.09 2.58
N ILE A 9 -13.82 0.47 2.08
CA ILE A 9 -13.65 1.69 1.29
C ILE A 9 -14.02 1.35 -0.16
N LYS A 10 -15.07 1.99 -0.66
CA LYS A 10 -15.46 1.91 -2.07
C LYS A 10 -14.84 3.08 -2.84
N THR A 11 -14.17 2.77 -3.93
CA THR A 11 -13.67 3.74 -4.92
C THR A 11 -14.47 3.65 -6.21
N HIS A 12 -13.98 4.20 -7.31
CA HIS A 12 -14.67 4.12 -8.61
C HIS A 12 -14.76 2.68 -9.13
N ARG A 13 -13.68 1.88 -8.98
CA ARG A 13 -13.56 0.54 -9.55
C ARG A 13 -13.22 -0.54 -8.52
N LEU A 14 -12.89 -0.12 -7.28
CA LEU A 14 -12.32 -1.02 -6.29
C LEU A 14 -13.13 -1.01 -5.00
N VAL A 15 -13.06 -2.14 -4.31
CA VAL A 15 -13.43 -2.30 -2.91
C VAL A 15 -12.16 -2.65 -2.14
N ILE A 16 -11.87 -1.89 -1.09
CA ILE A 16 -10.74 -2.10 -0.20
C ILE A 16 -11.32 -2.58 1.12
N ASP A 17 -11.04 -3.82 1.48
CA ASP A 17 -11.61 -4.49 2.64
C ASP A 17 -10.58 -5.38 3.36
N GLU A 18 -11.02 -6.10 4.39
CA GLU A 18 -10.17 -7.02 5.13
C GLU A 18 -9.85 -8.28 4.32
N PHE A 19 -8.63 -8.80 4.50
CA PHE A 19 -8.33 -10.15 4.05
C PHE A 19 -9.08 -11.18 4.88
N ASN A 20 -9.41 -12.30 4.24
CA ASN A 20 -9.99 -13.46 4.89
C ASN A 20 -9.30 -14.76 4.41
N VAL A 21 -9.58 -15.85 5.09
CA VAL A 21 -8.93 -17.15 4.83
C VAL A 21 -9.23 -17.68 3.43
N SER A 22 -10.38 -17.35 2.85
CA SER A 22 -10.77 -17.77 1.49
C SER A 22 -9.94 -17.09 0.39
N ASP A 23 -9.22 -16.01 0.72
CA ASP A 23 -8.34 -15.32 -0.21
C ASP A 23 -7.06 -16.12 -0.52
N TYR A 24 -6.76 -17.17 0.26
CA TYR A 24 -5.52 -17.91 0.11
C TYR A 24 -5.25 -18.39 -1.32
N ALA A 25 -6.24 -18.99 -1.97
CA ALA A 25 -6.07 -19.54 -3.31
C ALA A 25 -5.71 -18.44 -4.33
N ARG A 26 -6.44 -17.33 -4.29
CA ARG A 26 -6.22 -16.21 -5.21
C ARG A 26 -4.92 -15.45 -4.88
N LEU A 27 -4.63 -15.25 -3.60
CA LEU A 27 -3.39 -14.59 -3.18
C LEU A 27 -2.15 -15.41 -3.56
N ARG A 28 -2.24 -16.75 -3.50
CA ARG A 28 -1.20 -17.64 -4.00
C ARG A 28 -0.98 -17.47 -5.50
N GLU A 29 -2.04 -17.41 -6.29
CA GLU A 29 -1.94 -17.15 -7.73
C GLU A 29 -1.24 -15.82 -8.00
N ILE A 30 -1.63 -14.74 -7.31
CA ILE A 30 -0.98 -13.44 -7.39
C ILE A 30 0.52 -13.55 -7.06
N ALA A 31 0.86 -14.27 -6.00
CA ALA A 31 2.26 -14.49 -5.61
C ALA A 31 3.08 -15.20 -6.70
N PHE A 32 2.49 -16.21 -7.37
CA PHE A 32 3.12 -16.86 -8.51
C PHE A 32 3.26 -15.92 -9.71
N ASN A 33 2.24 -15.13 -10.02
CA ASN A 33 2.28 -14.13 -11.10
C ASN A 33 3.38 -13.08 -10.86
N ILE A 34 3.56 -12.61 -9.62
CA ILE A 34 4.62 -11.68 -9.23
C ILE A 34 6.00 -12.31 -9.51
N ASN A 35 6.21 -13.56 -9.11
CA ASN A 35 7.47 -14.25 -9.31
C ASN A 35 7.74 -14.53 -10.79
N HIS A 36 6.74 -14.99 -11.54
CA HIS A 36 6.85 -15.20 -12.99
C HIS A 36 7.19 -13.90 -13.73
N ASN A 37 6.53 -12.81 -13.40
CA ASN A 37 6.81 -11.49 -14.00
C ASN A 37 8.25 -11.02 -13.70
N ALA A 38 8.75 -11.27 -12.49
CA ALA A 38 10.13 -10.96 -12.12
C ALA A 38 11.13 -11.80 -12.93
N ASP A 39 10.85 -13.09 -13.11
CA ASP A 39 11.71 -13.99 -13.88
C ASP A 39 11.79 -13.58 -15.37
N VAL A 40 10.67 -13.18 -15.96
CA VAL A 40 10.59 -12.74 -17.37
C VAL A 40 11.26 -11.39 -17.61
N ARG A 41 11.07 -10.44 -16.69
CA ARG A 41 11.62 -9.08 -16.82
C ARG A 41 13.04 -8.94 -16.27
N GLY A 42 13.56 -9.96 -15.58
CA GLY A 42 14.88 -9.92 -14.95
C GLY A 42 15.02 -8.76 -13.96
N ALA A 43 16.16 -8.08 -13.99
CA ALA A 43 16.46 -6.97 -13.08
C ALA A 43 15.44 -5.81 -13.17
N GLU A 44 14.82 -5.58 -14.33
CA GLU A 44 13.77 -4.54 -14.50
C GLU A 44 12.45 -4.93 -13.86
N GLY A 45 12.15 -6.23 -13.79
CA GLY A 45 10.94 -6.77 -13.14
C GLY A 45 11.16 -7.12 -11.68
N TYR A 46 12.43 -7.21 -11.26
CA TYR A 46 12.76 -7.54 -9.89
C TYR A 46 12.51 -6.34 -8.98
N CYS A 47 11.60 -6.54 -8.03
CA CYS A 47 11.39 -5.60 -6.94
C CYS A 47 11.59 -6.37 -5.63
N PRO A 48 12.75 -6.27 -4.97
CA PRO A 48 13.06 -7.01 -3.74
C PRO A 48 12.10 -6.66 -2.58
N PHE A 49 11.28 -5.64 -2.77
CA PHE A 49 10.28 -5.18 -1.81
C PHE A 49 8.92 -5.86 -1.96
N TYR A 50 8.71 -6.69 -2.97
CA TYR A 50 7.48 -7.49 -3.05
C TYR A 50 7.50 -8.58 -2.00
N THR A 51 6.49 -8.55 -1.15
CA THR A 51 6.32 -9.49 -0.02
C THR A 51 6.44 -10.96 -0.42
N PHE A 52 6.05 -11.31 -1.66
CA PHE A 52 6.04 -12.69 -2.15
C PHE A 52 7.20 -13.04 -3.06
N GLN A 53 8.09 -12.10 -3.36
CA GLN A 53 9.18 -12.39 -4.28
C GLN A 53 10.18 -13.34 -3.64
N VAL A 54 10.59 -14.35 -4.40
CA VAL A 54 11.54 -15.39 -4.02
C VAL A 54 12.50 -15.55 -5.19
N ASP A 55 13.79 -15.61 -4.88
CA ASP A 55 14.83 -15.81 -5.91
C ASP A 55 14.54 -17.09 -6.70
N LYS A 56 14.77 -17.04 -8.03
CA LYS A 56 14.50 -18.17 -8.93
C LYS A 56 15.30 -19.42 -8.59
N ASP A 57 16.50 -19.24 -8.03
CA ASP A 57 17.42 -20.32 -7.67
C ASP A 57 17.18 -20.87 -6.24
N THR A 58 16.15 -20.35 -5.54
CA THR A 58 15.81 -20.82 -4.19
C THR A 58 15.32 -22.26 -4.21
N PRO A 59 15.95 -23.18 -3.44
CA PRO A 59 15.45 -24.54 -3.31
C PRO A 59 13.98 -24.58 -2.88
N GLN A 60 13.20 -25.47 -3.50
CA GLN A 60 11.76 -25.61 -3.22
C GLN A 60 10.98 -24.27 -3.28
N ARG A 61 11.32 -23.42 -4.21
CA ARG A 61 10.78 -22.07 -4.40
C ARG A 61 9.26 -21.98 -4.23
N ASP A 62 8.53 -22.91 -4.85
CA ASP A 62 7.07 -22.95 -4.77
C ASP A 62 6.55 -23.13 -3.34
N ASN A 63 7.23 -23.94 -2.55
CA ASN A 63 6.88 -24.15 -1.13
C ASN A 63 7.15 -22.87 -0.33
N VAL A 64 8.28 -22.19 -0.61
CA VAL A 64 8.61 -20.90 0.03
C VAL A 64 7.57 -19.85 -0.33
N ILE A 65 7.11 -19.77 -1.59
CA ILE A 65 6.05 -18.85 -2.00
C ILE A 65 4.75 -19.15 -1.25
N ARG A 66 4.34 -20.42 -1.17
CA ARG A 66 3.14 -20.85 -0.43
C ARG A 66 3.22 -20.48 1.06
N GLN A 67 4.37 -20.70 1.67
CA GLN A 67 4.62 -20.33 3.06
C GLN A 67 4.48 -18.82 3.26
N LYS A 68 5.11 -18.00 2.42
CA LYS A 68 4.99 -16.52 2.47
C LYS A 68 3.53 -16.05 2.37
N VAL A 69 2.71 -16.70 1.54
CA VAL A 69 1.28 -16.38 1.41
C VAL A 69 0.53 -16.71 2.70
N SER A 70 0.81 -17.87 3.30
CA SER A 70 0.20 -18.26 4.58
C SER A 70 0.58 -17.28 5.69
N GLU A 71 1.86 -16.96 5.82
CA GLU A 71 2.37 -15.99 6.80
C GLU A 71 1.76 -14.60 6.63
N PHE A 72 1.58 -14.16 5.37
CA PHE A 72 0.94 -12.88 5.05
C PHE A 72 -0.50 -12.83 5.57
N LEU A 73 -1.31 -13.87 5.33
CA LEU A 73 -2.69 -13.92 5.81
C LEU A 73 -2.78 -14.03 7.33
N ILE A 74 -1.92 -14.82 7.96
CA ILE A 74 -1.82 -14.91 9.42
C ILE A 74 -1.46 -13.54 10.00
N LYS A 75 -0.51 -12.84 9.37
CA LYS A 75 -0.12 -11.49 9.78
C LYS A 75 -1.27 -10.50 9.63
N ALA A 76 -1.99 -10.52 8.50
CA ALA A 76 -3.14 -9.66 8.26
C ALA A 76 -4.23 -9.87 9.33
N GLU A 77 -4.54 -11.12 9.66
CA GLU A 77 -5.53 -11.45 10.68
C GLU A 77 -5.08 -11.02 12.09
N ARG A 78 -3.79 -11.19 12.43
CA ARG A 78 -3.24 -10.73 13.70
C ARG A 78 -3.29 -9.21 13.82
N GLU A 79 -2.90 -8.48 12.75
CA GLU A 79 -2.93 -7.02 12.71
C GLU A 79 -4.36 -6.48 12.81
N ARG A 80 -5.33 -7.16 12.20
CA ARG A 80 -6.75 -6.82 12.31
C ARG A 80 -7.28 -6.90 13.74
N ARG A 81 -6.82 -7.88 14.52
CA ARG A 81 -7.24 -8.11 15.92
C ARG A 81 -6.47 -7.29 16.95
N GLN A 82 -5.43 -6.57 16.52
CA GLN A 82 -4.60 -5.81 17.44
C GLN A 82 -5.34 -4.60 18.02
N GLU A 83 -5.20 -4.36 19.33
CA GLU A 83 -5.77 -3.22 20.05
C GLU A 83 -4.67 -2.44 20.80
N PRO A 84 -4.44 -1.14 20.51
CA PRO A 84 -5.02 -0.41 19.38
C PRO A 84 -4.45 -0.91 18.04
N ARG A 85 -5.28 -0.90 17.00
CA ARG A 85 -4.82 -1.30 15.66
C ARG A 85 -3.84 -0.28 15.12
N SER A 86 -2.67 -0.75 14.72
CA SER A 86 -1.59 0.06 14.18
C SER A 86 -1.34 -0.16 12.69
N THR A 87 -1.67 -1.34 12.16
CA THR A 87 -1.47 -1.68 10.76
C THR A 87 -2.78 -2.03 10.09
N TYR A 88 -3.06 -1.38 8.96
CA TYR A 88 -4.21 -1.64 8.09
C TYR A 88 -3.71 -2.30 6.81
N ARG A 89 -3.67 -3.63 6.82
CA ARG A 89 -3.30 -4.47 5.66
C ARG A 89 -4.57 -4.92 4.97
N MET A 90 -4.87 -4.29 3.83
CA MET A 90 -6.17 -4.38 3.20
C MET A 90 -6.10 -5.10 1.86
N ALA A 91 -7.09 -5.92 1.58
CA ALA A 91 -7.33 -6.51 0.27
C ALA A 91 -7.85 -5.46 -0.72
N VAL A 92 -7.37 -5.52 -1.95
CA VAL A 92 -7.87 -4.69 -3.06
C VAL A 92 -8.62 -5.60 -4.02
N ARG A 93 -9.93 -5.36 -4.15
CA ARG A 93 -10.83 -6.13 -5.01
C ARG A 93 -11.46 -5.28 -6.10
N LEU A 94 -11.74 -5.91 -7.23
CA LEU A 94 -12.63 -5.34 -8.24
C LEU A 94 -14.09 -5.37 -7.75
N ALA A 95 -14.97 -4.71 -8.48
CA ALA A 95 -16.40 -4.64 -8.14
C ALA A 95 -17.10 -6.02 -8.13
N ASP A 96 -16.58 -6.99 -8.86
CA ASP A 96 -17.05 -8.39 -8.88
C ASP A 96 -16.55 -9.25 -7.70
N GLY A 97 -15.74 -8.64 -6.79
CA GLY A 97 -15.13 -9.31 -5.64
C GLY A 97 -13.78 -9.96 -5.91
N ASN A 98 -13.30 -9.98 -7.17
CA ASN A 98 -12.01 -10.57 -7.49
C ASN A 98 -10.85 -9.83 -6.82
N LEU A 99 -10.06 -10.54 -6.01
CA LEU A 99 -8.87 -10.00 -5.36
C LEU A 99 -7.79 -9.73 -6.42
N VAL A 100 -7.30 -8.50 -6.48
CA VAL A 100 -6.27 -8.07 -7.44
C VAL A 100 -5.02 -7.52 -6.76
N GLY A 101 -4.99 -7.38 -5.45
CA GLY A 101 -3.81 -6.86 -4.77
C GLY A 101 -4.02 -6.54 -3.29
N ASN A 102 -3.10 -5.75 -2.79
CA ASN A 102 -3.06 -5.27 -1.40
C ASN A 102 -2.70 -3.79 -1.37
N VAL A 103 -3.19 -3.11 -0.35
CA VAL A 103 -2.69 -1.82 0.12
C VAL A 103 -2.58 -1.85 1.64
N THR A 104 -1.47 -1.36 2.18
CA THR A 104 -1.19 -1.35 3.62
C THR A 104 -0.79 0.04 4.07
N ILE A 105 -1.31 0.49 5.20
CA ILE A 105 -0.76 1.62 5.97
C ILE A 105 -0.34 1.09 7.33
N ASP A 106 0.90 1.35 7.71
CA ASP A 106 1.41 1.15 9.05
C ASP A 106 1.38 2.50 9.79
N MET A 107 0.64 2.55 10.90
CA MET A 107 0.35 3.78 11.63
C MET A 107 1.19 3.93 12.91
N LEU A 108 2.03 2.93 13.22
CA LEU A 108 2.94 3.09 14.36
C LEU A 108 4.00 4.13 14.01
N PRO A 109 4.17 5.17 14.87
CA PRO A 109 5.33 6.00 14.75
C PRO A 109 6.55 5.12 15.03
N PHE A 110 7.40 4.95 14.04
CA PHE A 110 8.75 4.46 14.30
C PHE A 110 9.69 5.64 14.36
N GLU A 111 10.66 5.55 15.25
CA GLU A 111 11.66 6.58 15.42
C GLU A 111 12.88 6.21 14.60
N GLU A 112 13.25 7.09 13.68
CA GLU A 112 14.43 6.91 12.85
C GLU A 112 15.22 8.23 12.83
N ASN A 113 16.50 8.16 13.23
CA ASN A 113 17.38 9.33 13.35
C ASN A 113 16.77 10.50 14.17
N GLY A 114 16.06 10.18 15.25
CA GLY A 114 15.41 11.17 16.12
C GLY A 114 14.15 11.81 15.54
N LYS A 115 13.66 11.34 14.39
CA LYS A 115 12.39 11.77 13.81
C LYS A 115 11.32 10.69 13.95
N LYS A 116 10.15 11.09 14.43
CA LYS A 116 8.96 10.22 14.40
C LYS A 116 8.39 10.20 12.99
N ILE A 117 8.39 9.03 12.36
CA ILE A 117 7.79 8.79 11.05
C ILE A 117 6.39 8.22 11.30
N TYR A 118 5.38 8.82 10.69
CA TYR A 118 3.99 8.44 10.83
C TYR A 118 3.48 7.85 9.52
N GLY A 119 3.21 6.57 9.55
CA GLY A 119 2.60 5.85 8.46
C GLY A 119 3.60 5.47 7.37
N ASP A 120 3.80 4.19 7.16
CA ASP A 120 4.46 3.70 5.97
C ASP A 120 3.42 3.03 5.06
N LEU A 121 3.62 3.18 3.75
CA LEU A 121 2.68 2.73 2.75
C LEU A 121 3.29 1.58 1.95
N GLY A 122 2.64 0.42 2.02
CA GLY A 122 2.96 -0.72 1.18
C GLY A 122 1.81 -1.05 0.23
N TYR A 123 2.12 -1.55 -0.97
CA TYR A 123 1.11 -2.04 -1.90
C TYR A 123 1.71 -2.98 -2.96
N PHE A 124 0.88 -3.84 -3.48
CA PHE A 124 1.12 -4.57 -4.72
C PHE A 124 -0.19 -4.80 -5.47
N ILE A 125 -0.08 -4.93 -6.79
CA ILE A 125 -1.17 -5.37 -7.68
C ILE A 125 -0.66 -6.57 -8.46
N ASP A 126 -1.52 -7.55 -8.68
CA ASP A 126 -1.25 -8.67 -9.58
C ASP A 126 -0.74 -8.13 -10.93
N PRO A 127 0.43 -8.56 -11.42
CA PRO A 127 0.96 -8.13 -12.71
C PRO A 127 -0.02 -8.25 -13.87
N ASN A 128 -0.92 -9.24 -13.84
CA ASN A 128 -1.97 -9.42 -14.85
C ASN A 128 -3.02 -8.30 -14.84
N TYR A 129 -3.06 -7.50 -13.78
CA TYR A 129 -3.91 -6.32 -13.60
C TYR A 129 -3.09 -5.02 -13.54
N GLY A 130 -1.84 -5.09 -13.97
CA GLY A 130 -0.94 -3.93 -14.04
C GLY A 130 -1.42 -2.87 -15.03
N GLU A 131 -0.81 -1.66 -14.93
CA GLU A 131 -1.00 -0.55 -15.88
C GLU A 131 -2.42 0.04 -15.97
N HIS A 132 -3.41 -0.53 -15.27
CA HIS A 132 -4.79 -0.02 -15.21
C HIS A 132 -5.01 1.09 -14.17
N GLY A 133 -3.95 1.47 -13.43
CA GLY A 133 -4.03 2.51 -12.39
C GLY A 133 -4.65 2.05 -11.07
N TYR A 134 -4.91 0.78 -10.89
CA TYR A 134 -5.52 0.23 -9.66
C TYR A 134 -4.67 0.50 -8.41
N ALA A 135 -3.33 0.41 -8.49
CA ALA A 135 -2.47 0.76 -7.37
C ALA A 135 -2.69 2.20 -6.89
N THR A 136 -2.71 3.16 -7.83
CA THR A 136 -2.94 4.57 -7.51
C THR A 136 -4.33 4.80 -6.91
N GLU A 137 -5.34 4.13 -7.44
CA GLU A 137 -6.73 4.23 -6.96
C GLU A 137 -6.87 3.65 -5.54
N ALA A 138 -6.31 2.46 -5.29
CA ALA A 138 -6.32 1.83 -3.98
C ALA A 138 -5.58 2.66 -2.93
N VAL A 139 -4.39 3.13 -3.26
CA VAL A 139 -3.59 4.00 -2.38
C VAL A 139 -4.36 5.28 -2.05
N ARG A 140 -4.95 5.95 -3.04
CA ARG A 140 -5.78 7.15 -2.80
C ARG A 140 -6.95 6.88 -1.87
N GLY A 141 -7.64 5.76 -2.06
CA GLY A 141 -8.75 5.37 -1.19
C GLY A 141 -8.32 5.21 0.26
N LEU A 142 -7.22 4.50 0.50
CA LEU A 142 -6.72 4.25 1.86
C LEU A 142 -6.12 5.53 2.48
N VAL A 143 -5.33 6.29 1.73
CA VAL A 143 -4.75 7.57 2.20
C VAL A 143 -5.84 8.60 2.52
N HIS A 144 -6.92 8.66 1.71
CA HIS A 144 -8.08 9.48 2.05
C HIS A 144 -8.69 9.07 3.40
N HIS A 145 -8.84 7.77 3.64
CA HIS A 145 -9.35 7.27 4.93
C HIS A 145 -8.42 7.67 6.08
N PHE A 146 -7.10 7.56 5.89
CA PHE A 146 -6.09 8.00 6.84
C PHE A 146 -6.21 9.50 7.16
N PHE A 147 -6.36 10.35 6.15
CA PHE A 147 -6.44 11.80 6.32
C PHE A 147 -7.74 12.32 6.95
N LYS A 148 -8.70 11.46 7.25
CA LYS A 148 -9.81 11.83 8.16
C LYS A 148 -9.32 12.11 9.58
N LYS A 149 -8.19 11.50 9.99
CA LYS A 149 -7.66 11.57 11.35
C LYS A 149 -6.30 12.26 11.43
N TYR A 150 -5.47 12.13 10.39
CA TYR A 150 -4.08 12.58 10.39
C TYR A 150 -3.87 13.70 9.37
N GLN A 151 -2.81 14.51 9.59
CA GLN A 151 -2.49 15.66 8.73
C GLN A 151 -1.34 15.39 7.77
N LYS A 152 -0.49 14.41 8.10
CA LYS A 152 0.72 14.10 7.36
C LYS A 152 0.93 12.58 7.34
N LEU A 153 1.47 12.08 6.23
CA LEU A 153 1.90 10.72 6.02
C LEU A 153 3.33 10.75 5.51
N ASP A 154 4.22 10.02 6.16
CA ASP A 154 5.58 9.81 5.70
C ASP A 154 5.65 8.49 4.94
N ILE A 155 6.25 8.50 3.76
CA ILE A 155 6.35 7.31 2.89
C ILE A 155 7.79 7.13 2.48
N THR A 156 8.28 5.90 2.55
CA THR A 156 9.61 5.58 2.04
C THR A 156 9.53 4.78 0.74
N ALA A 157 10.45 5.03 -0.16
CA ALA A 157 10.58 4.24 -1.39
C ALA A 157 12.06 3.98 -1.72
N HIS A 158 12.34 2.79 -2.25
CA HIS A 158 13.68 2.53 -2.78
C HIS A 158 13.97 3.47 -3.95
N PRO A 159 15.18 4.10 -4.03
CA PRO A 159 15.51 5.08 -5.07
C PRO A 159 15.32 4.54 -6.50
N ALA A 160 15.62 3.27 -6.72
CA ALA A 160 15.43 2.61 -8.02
C ALA A 160 13.97 2.25 -8.33
N ASN A 161 13.05 2.27 -7.34
CA ASN A 161 11.64 1.98 -7.56
C ASN A 161 10.91 3.18 -8.17
N LYS A 162 11.11 3.40 -9.46
CA LYS A 162 10.52 4.52 -10.21
C LYS A 162 8.98 4.52 -10.17
N PHE A 163 8.36 3.33 -10.12
CA PHE A 163 6.90 3.20 -10.08
C PHE A 163 6.33 3.70 -8.75
N SER A 164 6.94 3.28 -7.63
CA SER A 164 6.52 3.74 -6.30
C SER A 164 6.71 5.24 -6.15
N ARG A 165 7.86 5.77 -6.53
CA ARG A 165 8.14 7.22 -6.48
C ARG A 165 7.12 8.02 -7.27
N LYS A 166 6.84 7.64 -8.54
CA LYS A 166 5.81 8.29 -9.35
C LYS A 166 4.41 8.18 -8.75
N LEU A 167 4.09 7.06 -8.08
CA LEU A 167 2.80 6.93 -7.40
C LEU A 167 2.72 7.88 -6.22
N ILE A 168 3.77 7.99 -5.40
CA ILE A 168 3.83 8.90 -4.26
C ILE A 168 3.67 10.36 -4.72
N GLU A 169 4.36 10.76 -5.78
CA GLU A 169 4.21 12.10 -6.38
C GLU A 169 2.77 12.36 -6.88
N ARG A 170 2.11 11.34 -7.46
CA ARG A 170 0.72 11.43 -7.94
C ARG A 170 -0.32 11.57 -6.83
N ILE A 171 0.05 11.30 -5.60
CA ILE A 171 -0.80 11.53 -4.43
C ILE A 171 -0.39 12.78 -3.65
N GLY A 172 0.47 13.62 -4.21
CA GLY A 172 0.91 14.89 -3.61
C GLY A 172 2.14 14.77 -2.71
N GLY A 173 2.89 13.66 -2.80
CA GLY A 173 4.11 13.47 -2.03
C GLY A 173 5.28 14.29 -2.56
N THR A 174 6.03 14.88 -1.64
CA THR A 174 7.26 15.62 -1.92
C THR A 174 8.44 14.91 -1.28
N GLN A 175 9.49 14.64 -2.05
CA GLN A 175 10.71 14.06 -1.50
C GLN A 175 11.43 15.06 -0.60
N VAL A 176 11.66 14.67 0.66
CA VAL A 176 12.29 15.53 1.68
C VAL A 176 13.69 15.08 2.08
N GLY A 177 14.11 13.90 1.65
CA GLY A 177 15.45 13.40 1.98
C GLY A 177 15.66 11.95 1.65
N TYR A 178 16.70 11.40 2.25
CA TYR A 178 17.04 9.99 2.23
C TYR A 178 17.23 9.49 3.66
N ASN A 179 16.96 8.26 3.84
CA ASN A 179 17.10 7.53 5.07
C ASN A 179 18.25 6.54 4.93
N GLU A 180 19.26 6.61 5.82
CA GLU A 180 20.45 5.76 5.74
C GLU A 180 20.22 4.35 6.25
N ALA A 181 19.24 4.16 7.14
CA ALA A 181 18.91 2.85 7.69
C ALA A 181 17.55 2.37 7.17
N SER A 182 17.51 1.17 6.66
CA SER A 182 16.25 0.55 6.26
C SER A 182 15.57 -0.10 7.47
N HIS A 183 14.44 0.42 7.88
CA HIS A 183 13.56 -0.21 8.87
C HIS A 183 13.15 -1.64 8.46
N TYR A 184 13.22 -1.95 7.17
CA TYR A 184 12.90 -3.27 6.59
C TYR A 184 14.11 -4.19 6.41
N GLY A 185 15.24 -3.91 7.04
CA GLY A 185 16.37 -4.84 7.15
C GLY A 185 17.23 -5.02 5.90
N HIS A 186 17.08 -4.19 4.88
CA HIS A 186 17.84 -4.33 3.63
C HIS A 186 19.10 -3.45 3.52
N GLY A 187 19.40 -2.65 4.55
CA GLY A 187 20.64 -1.86 4.63
C GLY A 187 20.86 -0.78 3.55
N GLU A 188 19.87 -0.59 2.66
CA GLU A 188 19.99 0.37 1.55
C GLU A 188 19.25 1.68 1.86
N PRO A 189 19.80 2.83 1.42
CA PRO A 189 19.14 4.11 1.64
C PRO A 189 17.80 4.17 0.91
N ARG A 190 16.79 4.78 1.57
CA ARG A 190 15.46 4.95 0.98
C ARG A 190 15.16 6.44 0.83
N ALA A 191 14.53 6.80 -0.27
CA ALA A 191 13.99 8.14 -0.45
C ALA A 191 12.78 8.32 0.50
N VAL A 192 12.78 9.41 1.26
CA VAL A 192 11.70 9.78 2.18
C VAL A 192 10.84 10.84 1.54
N PHE A 193 9.54 10.62 1.56
CA PHE A 193 8.53 11.54 1.04
C PHE A 193 7.57 11.93 2.15
N GLU A 194 7.16 13.19 2.15
CA GLU A 194 6.04 13.67 2.95
C GLU A 194 4.83 13.91 2.06
N VAL A 195 3.67 13.42 2.50
CA VAL A 195 2.38 13.72 1.88
C VAL A 195 1.57 14.49 2.90
N HIS A 196 1.35 15.77 2.67
CA HIS A 196 0.47 16.57 3.50
C HIS A 196 -0.97 16.45 3.03
N ARG A 197 -1.92 16.45 3.97
CA ARG A 197 -3.35 16.32 3.69
C ARG A 197 -3.82 17.32 2.65
N GLU A 198 -3.38 18.58 2.73
CA GLU A 198 -3.77 19.63 1.79
C GLU A 198 -3.25 19.35 0.37
N ASP A 199 -1.99 18.92 0.24
CA ASP A 199 -1.38 18.61 -1.05
C ASP A 199 -2.02 17.39 -1.70
N PHE A 200 -2.35 16.38 -0.89
CA PHE A 200 -3.11 15.21 -1.35
C PHE A 200 -4.44 15.62 -1.98
N TYR A 201 -5.25 16.44 -1.27
CA TYR A 201 -6.55 16.86 -1.80
C TYR A 201 -6.42 17.79 -2.99
N ARG A 202 -5.45 18.72 -2.99
CA ARG A 202 -5.16 19.59 -4.14
C ARG A 202 -4.81 18.77 -5.39
N THR A 203 -3.93 17.78 -5.24
CA THR A 203 -3.49 16.89 -6.33
C THR A 203 -4.62 16.00 -6.82
N CYS A 204 -5.44 15.47 -5.93
CA CYS A 204 -6.60 14.65 -6.28
C CYS A 204 -7.69 15.46 -6.99
N ALA A 205 -7.92 16.72 -6.59
CA ALA A 205 -8.86 17.63 -7.24
C ALA A 205 -8.45 17.95 -8.67
N PHE A 206 -7.20 18.35 -8.86
CA PHE A 206 -6.66 18.70 -10.17
C PHE A 206 -6.76 17.54 -11.18
N ASN A 207 -6.54 16.31 -10.70
CA ASN A 207 -6.61 15.13 -11.56
C ASN A 207 -8.03 14.62 -11.85
N GLN A 208 -9.10 15.29 -11.35
CA GLN A 208 -10.54 14.99 -11.57
C GLN A 208 -10.90 13.49 -11.43
N LYS A 209 -10.13 12.71 -10.68
CA LYS A 209 -10.29 11.25 -10.59
C LYS A 209 -10.99 10.76 -9.31
N MET A 210 -11.63 11.67 -8.58
CA MET A 210 -12.53 11.33 -7.46
C MET A 210 -13.77 12.23 -7.51
N PRO A 211 -14.70 12.01 -8.47
CA PRO A 211 -15.93 12.78 -8.52
C PRO A 211 -16.79 12.47 -7.29
N GLY A 212 -17.22 13.50 -6.59
CA GLY A 212 -18.14 13.42 -5.45
C GLY A 212 -17.51 13.59 -4.07
N LEU A 213 -16.24 13.23 -3.87
CA LEU A 213 -15.62 13.31 -2.54
C LEU A 213 -15.06 14.71 -2.21
N LEU A 214 -14.65 15.43 -3.24
CA LEU A 214 -13.97 16.73 -3.10
C LEU A 214 -14.92 17.88 -2.80
N VAL A 215 -16.10 17.89 -3.41
CA VAL A 215 -17.10 18.94 -3.22
C VAL A 215 -17.63 18.95 -1.79
N ALA A 216 -17.78 17.78 -1.17
CA ALA A 216 -18.24 17.66 0.21
C ALA A 216 -17.21 18.13 1.24
N LEU A 217 -15.93 18.07 0.95
CA LEU A 217 -14.84 18.45 1.87
C LEU A 217 -14.48 19.93 1.77
N LEU A 218 -14.49 20.51 0.56
CA LEU A 218 -14.26 21.95 0.37
C LEU A 218 -15.41 22.79 0.95
N ASN A 219 -16.64 22.25 0.97
CA ASN A 219 -17.79 22.93 1.55
C ASN A 219 -17.83 22.87 3.09
N ARG A 220 -17.10 21.94 3.74
CA ARG A 220 -17.00 21.88 5.21
C ARG A 220 -15.97 22.83 5.81
N GLN A 221 -15.05 23.37 5.00
CA GLN A 221 -14.03 24.35 5.48
C GLN A 221 -14.52 25.82 5.40
N LYS A 222 -15.77 26.06 4.97
CA LYS A 222 -16.34 27.41 4.91
C LYS A 222 -17.30 27.74 6.06
N VAL A 223 -17.36 26.87 7.06
CA VAL A 223 -18.19 27.09 8.26
C VAL A 223 -17.29 26.91 9.48
N ASP A 224 -16.47 27.92 9.73
CA ASP A 224 -15.96 28.38 11.05
C ASP A 224 -15.33 29.76 10.86
#